data_10e1835414a3ca7ff38da4567613f99d
#
_entry.id   10e1835414a3ca7ff38da4567613f99d
#
_cell.length_a   1.000
_cell.length_b   1.000
_cell.length_c   1.000
_cell.angle_alpha   90.00
_cell.angle_beta   90.00
_cell.angle_gamma   90.00
#
_symmetry.space_group_name_H-M   'P 1'
#
loop_
_entity.id
_entity.type
_entity.pdbx_description
1 polymer ?
#
loop_
_entity_poly.entity_id
_entity_poly.type
_entity_poly.pdbx_seq_one_letter_code
_entity_poly.pdbx_strand_id
1 'polypeptide(L)'
;MSRATRLARHIERTATGPMWHGPALAEVLEGVDAAGARARPIAGAHSIWEIVLHVTAWADIARQRIHGEATGDPAPEQDWPPVPADADWAATLDRLRESHRLLAADVQPLDDAALDARVKGLDYPVGILLDGVGEHGTYHGGQIALLRKAVR
;
A
#
# COMPACT_ATOMS: atom_id res chain seq x y z
N MET A 1 3.13 -16.92 17.96
CA MET A 1 2.52 -16.01 16.95
C MET A 1 2.69 -16.66 15.59
N SER A 2 1.58 -16.93 14.86
CA SER A 2 1.65 -17.58 13.55
C SER A 2 2.31 -16.68 12.51
N ARG A 3 2.72 -17.27 11.37
CA ARG A 3 3.28 -16.54 10.22
C ARG A 3 2.26 -15.55 9.65
N ALA A 4 0.99 -15.95 9.52
CA ALA A 4 -0.10 -15.07 9.10
C ALA A 4 -0.30 -13.89 10.05
N THR A 5 -0.33 -14.11 11.37
CA THR A 5 -0.43 -13.01 12.34
C THR A 5 0.72 -12.02 12.23
N ARG A 6 1.94 -12.48 11.97
CA ARG A 6 3.10 -11.60 11.77
C ARG A 6 2.96 -10.75 10.50
N LEU A 7 2.55 -11.37 9.40
CA LEU A 7 2.31 -10.68 8.11
C LEU A 7 1.18 -9.66 8.23
N ALA A 8 0.04 -10.05 8.81
CA ALA A 8 -1.08 -9.14 9.02
C ALA A 8 -0.68 -7.90 9.82
N ARG A 9 0.03 -8.09 10.95
CA ARG A 9 0.55 -6.98 11.76
C ARG A 9 1.56 -6.12 11.01
N HIS A 10 2.41 -6.72 10.16
CA HIS A 10 3.38 -5.98 9.37
C HIS A 10 2.67 -5.06 8.36
N ILE A 11 1.69 -5.59 7.62
CA ILE A 11 0.87 -4.84 6.67
C ILE A 11 0.15 -3.67 7.35
N GLU A 12 -0.52 -3.91 8.46
CA GLU A 12 -1.24 -2.87 9.21
C GLU A 12 -0.28 -1.77 9.71
N ARG A 13 0.86 -2.17 10.29
CA ARG A 13 1.86 -1.24 10.80
C ARG A 13 2.54 -0.42 9.68
N THR A 14 2.68 -0.96 8.49
CA THR A 14 3.21 -0.20 7.35
C THR A 14 2.32 1.02 7.05
N ALA A 15 1.01 0.87 7.19
CA ALA A 15 0.08 1.99 7.01
C ALA A 15 0.03 2.94 8.22
N THR A 16 -0.02 2.40 9.46
CA THR A 16 -0.40 3.18 10.65
C THR A 16 0.68 3.28 11.73
N GLY A 17 1.74 2.48 11.65
CA GLY A 17 2.84 2.43 12.62
C GLY A 17 2.53 1.64 13.90
N PRO A 18 3.45 1.68 14.87
CA PRO A 18 4.83 2.17 14.71
C PRO A 18 5.72 1.20 13.93
N MET A 19 6.65 1.72 13.14
CA MET A 19 7.65 0.94 12.40
C MET A 19 9.04 1.11 13.00
N TRP A 20 9.89 0.07 12.89
CA TRP A 20 11.26 0.11 13.40
C TRP A 20 12.16 1.09 12.64
N HIS A 21 11.96 1.22 11.33
CA HIS A 21 12.80 2.04 10.46
C HIS A 21 12.50 3.55 10.53
N GLY A 22 11.41 3.96 11.17
CA GLY A 22 10.97 5.36 11.20
C GLY A 22 9.46 5.49 10.98
N PRO A 23 8.98 6.63 10.47
CA PRO A 23 7.55 6.89 10.33
C PRO A 23 6.88 5.95 9.33
N ALA A 24 5.67 5.47 9.67
CA ALA A 24 4.77 4.75 8.79
C ALA A 24 4.12 5.69 7.76
N LEU A 25 3.37 5.14 6.80
CA LEU A 25 2.71 5.93 5.75
C LEU A 25 1.82 7.04 6.34
N ALA A 26 0.96 6.74 7.31
CA ALA A 26 0.10 7.75 7.94
C ALA A 26 0.92 8.84 8.63
N GLU A 27 2.00 8.48 9.33
CA GLU A 27 2.85 9.43 10.05
C GLU A 27 3.64 10.34 9.10
N VAL A 28 4.16 9.80 7.99
CA VAL A 28 4.87 10.60 6.97
C VAL A 28 3.93 11.52 6.20
N LEU A 29 2.64 11.21 6.15
CA LEU A 29 1.59 12.01 5.49
C LEU A 29 0.98 13.10 6.40
N GLU A 30 1.32 13.11 7.71
CA GLU A 30 0.82 14.14 8.61
C GLU A 30 1.19 15.55 8.17
N GLY A 31 0.20 16.45 8.10
CA GLY A 31 0.37 17.84 7.70
C GLY A 31 0.55 18.04 6.19
N VAL A 32 0.45 17.01 5.36
CA VAL A 32 0.35 17.17 3.91
C VAL A 32 -1.10 17.51 3.55
N ASP A 33 -1.32 18.67 2.96
CA ASP A 33 -2.64 19.08 2.46
C ASP A 33 -2.85 18.64 0.99
N ALA A 34 -4.06 18.85 0.48
CA ALA A 34 -4.43 18.47 -0.88
C ALA A 34 -3.56 19.15 -1.96
N ALA A 35 -3.16 20.39 -1.75
CA ALA A 35 -2.31 21.13 -2.70
C ALA A 35 -0.89 20.54 -2.72
N GLY A 36 -0.29 20.30 -1.56
CA GLY A 36 1.00 19.64 -1.43
C GLY A 36 1.00 18.21 -1.96
N ALA A 37 -0.10 17.47 -1.74
CA ALA A 37 -0.24 16.12 -2.25
C ALA A 37 -0.31 16.06 -3.78
N ARG A 38 -0.92 17.04 -4.44
CA ARG A 38 -1.00 17.15 -5.92
C ARG A 38 0.26 17.70 -6.56
N ALA A 39 1.09 18.43 -5.81
CA ALA A 39 2.29 19.07 -6.33
C ALA A 39 3.28 18.04 -6.89
N ARG A 40 4.00 18.43 -7.94
CA ARG A 40 5.08 17.65 -8.57
C ARG A 40 6.40 18.44 -8.50
N PRO A 41 7.05 18.49 -7.32
CA PRO A 41 8.25 19.30 -7.10
C PRO A 41 9.48 18.74 -7.83
N ILE A 42 9.44 17.47 -8.24
CA ILE A 42 10.52 16.78 -8.94
C ILE A 42 10.01 16.39 -10.34
N ALA A 43 10.67 16.89 -11.37
CA ALA A 43 10.32 16.57 -12.75
C ALA A 43 10.40 15.06 -13.00
N GLY A 44 9.36 14.50 -13.62
CA GLY A 44 9.28 13.07 -13.94
C GLY A 44 8.93 12.15 -12.76
N ALA A 45 8.82 12.67 -11.53
CA ALA A 45 8.36 11.90 -10.39
C ALA A 45 6.83 11.97 -10.24
N HIS A 46 6.26 10.94 -9.62
CA HIS A 46 4.86 10.97 -9.19
C HIS A 46 4.64 11.95 -8.05
N SER A 47 3.44 12.50 -7.96
CA SER A 47 2.99 13.29 -6.80
C SER A 47 2.76 12.39 -5.58
N ILE A 48 2.71 12.99 -4.39
CA ILE A 48 2.36 12.27 -3.15
C ILE A 48 0.98 11.58 -3.31
N TRP A 49 0.01 12.28 -3.92
CA TRP A 49 -1.33 11.70 -4.12
C TRP A 49 -1.33 10.46 -4.99
N GLU A 50 -0.61 10.50 -6.12
CA GLU A 50 -0.48 9.33 -7.00
C GLU A 50 0.18 8.16 -6.28
N ILE A 51 1.22 8.40 -5.49
CA ILE A 51 1.88 7.36 -4.70
C ILE A 51 0.90 6.75 -3.67
N VAL A 52 0.10 7.57 -2.99
CA VAL A 52 -0.91 7.07 -2.03
C VAL A 52 -1.95 6.20 -2.73
N LEU A 53 -2.45 6.61 -3.90
CA LEU A 53 -3.39 5.80 -4.68
C LEU A 53 -2.76 4.48 -5.15
N HIS A 54 -1.51 4.51 -5.61
CA HIS A 54 -0.75 3.33 -6.03
C HIS A 54 -0.56 2.33 -4.89
N VAL A 55 -0.12 2.78 -3.72
CA VAL A 55 0.06 1.90 -2.54
C VAL A 55 -1.27 1.32 -2.07
N THR A 56 -2.35 2.12 -2.11
CA THR A 56 -3.71 1.66 -1.81
C THR A 56 -4.18 0.59 -2.79
N ALA A 57 -3.97 0.81 -4.09
CA ALA A 57 -4.32 -0.13 -5.14
C ALA A 57 -3.61 -1.48 -4.96
N TRP A 58 -2.34 -1.49 -4.58
CA TRP A 58 -1.60 -2.73 -4.35
C TRP A 58 -2.09 -3.51 -3.12
N ALA A 59 -2.57 -2.85 -2.07
CA ALA A 59 -3.23 -3.54 -0.97
C ALA A 59 -4.54 -4.20 -1.43
N ASP A 60 -5.33 -3.53 -2.28
CA ASP A 60 -6.56 -4.07 -2.84
C ASP A 60 -6.29 -5.21 -3.85
N ILE A 61 -5.28 -5.06 -4.72
CA ILE A 61 -4.84 -6.12 -5.66
C ILE A 61 -4.38 -7.37 -4.88
N ALA A 62 -3.63 -7.19 -3.80
CA ALA A 62 -3.21 -8.31 -2.95
C ALA A 62 -4.42 -9.04 -2.34
N ARG A 63 -5.44 -8.32 -1.88
CA ARG A 63 -6.70 -8.91 -1.41
C ARG A 63 -7.39 -9.73 -2.50
N GLN A 64 -7.55 -9.17 -3.68
CA GLN A 64 -8.15 -9.86 -4.82
C GLN A 64 -7.36 -11.13 -5.19
N ARG A 65 -6.02 -11.08 -5.11
CA ARG A 65 -5.16 -12.24 -5.39
C ARG A 65 -5.30 -13.36 -4.38
N ILE A 66 -5.37 -13.07 -3.07
CA ILE A 66 -5.59 -14.10 -2.05
C ILE A 66 -6.98 -14.72 -2.12
N HIS A 67 -7.98 -13.99 -2.65
CA HIS A 67 -9.32 -14.52 -2.93
C HIS A 67 -9.43 -15.18 -4.32
N GLY A 68 -8.37 -15.19 -5.13
CA GLY A 68 -8.37 -15.78 -6.48
C GLY A 68 -9.16 -14.98 -7.52
N GLU A 69 -9.50 -13.73 -7.22
CA GLU A 69 -10.27 -12.82 -8.07
C GLU A 69 -9.41 -12.10 -9.11
N ALA A 70 -8.14 -11.85 -8.79
CA ALA A 70 -7.17 -11.23 -9.72
C ALA A 70 -6.07 -12.21 -10.08
N THR A 71 -5.66 -12.20 -11.35
CA THR A 71 -4.59 -13.03 -11.91
C THR A 71 -3.70 -12.21 -12.82
N GLY A 72 -2.40 -12.51 -12.84
CA GLY A 72 -1.44 -11.79 -13.67
C GLY A 72 -1.13 -10.38 -13.19
N ASP A 73 -0.49 -9.59 -14.06
CA ASP A 73 -0.14 -8.21 -13.75
C ASP A 73 -1.34 -7.28 -13.90
N PRO A 74 -1.47 -6.25 -13.03
CA PRO A 74 -2.54 -5.27 -13.16
C PRO A 74 -2.37 -4.43 -14.43
N ALA A 75 -3.48 -3.93 -15.00
CA ALA A 75 -3.42 -2.93 -16.04
C ALA A 75 -2.74 -1.64 -15.53
N PRO A 76 -2.11 -0.84 -16.41
CA PRO A 76 -1.39 0.37 -15.98
C PRO A 76 -2.22 1.33 -15.11
N GLU A 77 -3.49 1.51 -15.43
CA GLU A 77 -4.42 2.35 -14.68
C GLU A 77 -4.91 1.73 -13.36
N GLN A 78 -4.73 0.43 -13.17
CA GLN A 78 -4.94 -0.24 -11.89
C GLN A 78 -3.69 -0.16 -11.01
N ASP A 79 -2.52 -0.23 -11.62
CA ASP A 79 -1.22 -0.08 -10.96
C ASP A 79 -1.03 1.37 -10.48
N TRP A 80 -1.23 2.33 -11.37
CA TRP A 80 -1.15 3.76 -11.10
C TRP A 80 -2.49 4.47 -11.39
N PRO A 81 -3.46 4.39 -10.46
CA PRO A 81 -4.75 5.05 -10.65
C PRO A 81 -4.58 6.57 -10.79
N PRO A 82 -5.24 7.19 -11.78
CA PRO A 82 -5.20 8.65 -11.93
C PRO A 82 -5.88 9.32 -10.75
N VAL A 83 -5.37 10.51 -10.35
CA VAL A 83 -6.02 11.33 -9.32
C VAL A 83 -7.28 11.97 -9.91
N PRO A 84 -8.50 11.65 -9.45
CA PRO A 84 -9.71 12.27 -9.93
C PRO A 84 -9.71 13.79 -9.68
N ALA A 85 -10.35 14.56 -10.56
CA ALA A 85 -10.38 16.01 -10.44
C ALA A 85 -11.09 16.48 -9.17
N ASP A 86 -12.14 15.75 -8.76
CA ASP A 86 -12.97 15.98 -7.58
C ASP A 86 -12.56 15.15 -6.35
N ALA A 87 -11.37 14.52 -6.39
CA ALA A 87 -10.92 13.67 -5.30
C ALA A 87 -10.74 14.47 -4.00
N ASP A 88 -11.23 13.87 -2.91
CA ASP A 88 -11.05 14.33 -1.54
C ASP A 88 -9.79 13.72 -0.92
N TRP A 89 -8.87 14.56 -0.45
CA TRP A 89 -7.61 14.11 0.15
C TRP A 89 -7.81 13.35 1.46
N ALA A 90 -8.71 13.82 2.32
CA ALA A 90 -9.00 13.15 3.58
C ALA A 90 -9.60 11.76 3.34
N ALA A 91 -10.56 11.65 2.42
CA ALA A 91 -11.13 10.37 2.02
C ALA A 91 -10.07 9.43 1.39
N THR A 92 -9.11 9.97 0.63
CA THR A 92 -7.97 9.19 0.10
C THR A 92 -7.11 8.60 1.22
N LEU A 93 -6.80 9.37 2.26
CA LEU A 93 -6.05 8.90 3.41
C LEU A 93 -6.82 7.84 4.24
N ASP A 94 -8.12 8.02 4.39
CA ASP A 94 -8.97 7.01 5.04
C ASP A 94 -9.03 5.71 4.24
N ARG A 95 -9.09 5.81 2.91
CA ARG A 95 -9.04 4.64 2.03
C ARG A 95 -7.71 3.90 2.10
N LEU A 96 -6.58 4.60 2.20
CA LEU A 96 -5.26 3.99 2.43
C LEU A 96 -5.25 3.12 3.70
N ARG A 97 -5.73 3.68 4.82
CA ARG A 97 -5.78 2.97 6.10
C ARG A 97 -6.72 1.76 6.03
N GLU A 98 -7.89 1.95 5.45
CA GLU A 98 -8.92 0.91 5.34
C GLU A 98 -8.48 -0.25 4.44
N SER A 99 -7.83 0.00 3.30
CA SER A 99 -7.35 -1.06 2.41
C SER A 99 -6.32 -1.96 3.10
N HIS A 100 -5.38 -1.38 3.86
CA HIS A 100 -4.40 -2.15 4.62
C HIS A 100 -5.03 -2.91 5.79
N ARG A 101 -5.99 -2.31 6.49
CA ARG A 101 -6.74 -2.97 7.56
C ARG A 101 -7.53 -4.17 7.04
N LEU A 102 -8.20 -4.01 5.91
CA LEU A 102 -8.96 -5.10 5.26
C LEU A 102 -8.03 -6.22 4.80
N LEU A 103 -6.90 -5.89 4.18
CA LEU A 103 -5.90 -6.89 3.79
C LEU A 103 -5.37 -7.64 5.02
N ALA A 104 -5.02 -6.94 6.08
CA ALA A 104 -4.55 -7.56 7.33
C ALA A 104 -5.61 -8.50 7.93
N ALA A 105 -6.89 -8.10 7.90
CA ALA A 105 -8.00 -8.93 8.36
C ALA A 105 -8.16 -10.22 7.54
N ASP A 106 -8.01 -10.13 6.20
CA ASP A 106 -8.09 -11.29 5.31
C ASP A 106 -6.88 -12.22 5.46
N VAL A 107 -5.73 -11.69 5.81
CA VAL A 107 -4.49 -12.47 6.05
C VAL A 107 -4.52 -13.20 7.40
N GLN A 108 -5.13 -12.61 8.43
CA GLN A 108 -5.12 -13.14 9.80
C GLN A 108 -5.54 -14.62 9.93
N PRO A 109 -6.57 -15.12 9.23
CA PRO A 109 -7.02 -16.51 9.34
C PRO A 109 -6.23 -17.50 8.48
N LEU A 110 -5.29 -17.06 7.64
CA LEU A 110 -4.55 -17.95 6.74
C LEU A 110 -3.64 -18.89 7.52
N ASP A 111 -3.57 -20.15 7.08
CA ASP A 111 -2.58 -21.12 7.56
C ASP A 111 -1.31 -21.12 6.70
N ASP A 112 -0.31 -21.89 7.11
CA ASP A 112 0.96 -21.97 6.38
C ASP A 112 0.78 -22.58 4.99
N ALA A 113 -0.18 -23.51 4.80
CA ALA A 113 -0.46 -24.10 3.50
C ALA A 113 -1.02 -23.06 2.52
N ALA A 114 -1.92 -22.19 2.98
CA ALA A 114 -2.44 -21.08 2.18
C ALA A 114 -1.34 -20.04 1.86
N LEU A 115 -0.44 -19.76 2.80
CA LEU A 115 0.68 -18.85 2.59
C LEU A 115 1.73 -19.40 1.61
N ASP A 116 1.91 -20.72 1.56
CA ASP A 116 2.84 -21.39 0.66
C ASP A 116 2.22 -21.71 -0.71
N ALA A 117 0.88 -21.60 -0.82
CA ALA A 117 0.18 -21.77 -2.10
C ALA A 117 0.59 -20.65 -3.08
N ARG A 118 0.73 -21.01 -4.37
CA ARG A 118 1.02 -20.04 -5.43
C ARG A 118 -0.16 -19.09 -5.66
N VAL A 119 0.15 -17.82 -5.84
CA VAL A 119 -0.85 -16.85 -6.33
C VAL A 119 -1.30 -17.30 -7.72
N LYS A 120 -2.59 -17.35 -7.95
CA LYS A 120 -3.18 -17.82 -9.21
C LYS A 120 -2.63 -17.03 -10.39
N GLY A 121 -2.04 -17.74 -11.37
CA GLY A 121 -1.47 -17.16 -12.59
C GLY A 121 -0.10 -16.49 -12.40
N LEU A 122 0.53 -16.59 -11.22
CA LEU A 122 1.84 -16.00 -10.92
C LEU A 122 2.80 -17.05 -10.35
N ASP A 123 4.10 -16.79 -10.46
CA ASP A 123 5.16 -17.74 -10.09
C ASP A 123 5.78 -17.46 -8.70
N TYR A 124 4.94 -17.04 -7.74
CA TYR A 124 5.38 -16.86 -6.36
C TYR A 124 4.24 -17.17 -5.37
N PRO A 125 4.56 -17.57 -4.13
CA PRO A 125 3.57 -17.89 -3.11
C PRO A 125 2.91 -16.64 -2.51
N VAL A 126 1.73 -16.84 -1.92
CA VAL A 126 0.96 -15.80 -1.20
C VAL A 126 1.81 -15.12 -0.12
N GLY A 127 2.62 -15.86 0.62
CA GLY A 127 3.49 -15.28 1.65
C GLY A 127 4.46 -14.23 1.09
N ILE A 128 5.03 -14.46 -0.09
CA ILE A 128 5.91 -13.48 -0.77
C ILE A 128 5.13 -12.25 -1.23
N LEU A 129 3.92 -12.42 -1.76
CA LEU A 129 3.04 -11.30 -2.08
C LEU A 129 2.83 -10.38 -0.86
N LEU A 130 2.53 -10.99 0.29
CA LEU A 130 2.19 -10.26 1.51
C LEU A 130 3.41 -9.58 2.15
N ASP A 131 4.58 -10.19 2.14
CA ASP A 131 5.83 -9.53 2.51
C ASP A 131 6.10 -8.35 1.57
N GLY A 132 5.93 -8.55 0.26
CA GLY A 132 6.10 -7.52 -0.77
C GLY A 132 5.19 -6.30 -0.59
N VAL A 133 3.96 -6.45 -0.13
CA VAL A 133 3.07 -5.31 0.18
C VAL A 133 3.66 -4.43 1.29
N GLY A 134 4.20 -5.03 2.34
CA GLY A 134 4.85 -4.29 3.42
C GLY A 134 6.13 -3.56 2.97
N GLU A 135 6.97 -4.24 2.19
CA GLU A 135 8.19 -3.67 1.59
C GLU A 135 7.87 -2.52 0.63
N HIS A 136 6.86 -2.70 -0.21
CA HIS A 136 6.36 -1.72 -1.17
C HIS A 136 5.86 -0.44 -0.47
N GLY A 137 5.07 -0.58 0.58
CA GLY A 137 4.62 0.56 1.37
C GLY A 137 5.78 1.30 2.05
N THR A 138 6.77 0.58 2.55
CA THR A 138 8.00 1.16 3.14
C THR A 138 8.82 1.92 2.10
N TYR A 139 9.03 1.34 0.90
CA TYR A 139 9.72 1.98 -0.22
C TYR A 139 9.06 3.30 -0.63
N HIS A 140 7.75 3.29 -0.81
CA HIS A 140 6.98 4.48 -1.17
C HIS A 140 6.87 5.50 -0.02
N GLY A 141 6.85 5.06 1.22
CA GLY A 141 6.95 5.92 2.40
C GLY A 141 8.22 6.79 2.38
N GLY A 142 9.36 6.21 1.97
CA GLY A 142 10.62 6.94 1.76
C GLY A 142 10.51 8.01 0.66
N GLN A 143 9.85 7.70 -0.46
CA GLN A 143 9.61 8.67 -1.54
C GLN A 143 8.72 9.84 -1.06
N ILE A 144 7.62 9.54 -0.36
CA ILE A 144 6.73 10.56 0.23
C ILE A 144 7.51 11.45 1.20
N ALA A 145 8.38 10.88 2.04
CA ALA A 145 9.19 11.63 2.99
C ALA A 145 10.11 12.65 2.31
N LEU A 146 10.66 12.33 1.14
CA LEU A 146 11.46 13.26 0.32
C LEU A 146 10.60 14.32 -0.35
N LEU A 147 9.51 13.92 -1.02
CA LEU A 147 8.59 14.83 -1.71
C LEU A 147 7.97 15.84 -0.74
N ARG A 148 7.58 15.41 0.46
CA ARG A 148 7.05 16.27 1.52
C ARG A 148 7.99 17.44 1.88
N LYS A 149 9.30 17.23 1.84
CA LYS A 149 10.27 18.28 2.11
C LYS A 149 10.34 19.32 0.99
N ALA A 150 10.04 18.91 -0.23
CA ALA A 150 10.10 19.75 -1.42
C ALA A 150 8.81 20.56 -1.67
N VAL A 151 7.68 20.21 -1.02
CA VAL A 151 6.38 20.91 -1.17
C VAL A 151 6.03 21.81 0.03
N ARG A 152 6.92 21.96 0.99
CA ARG A 152 6.78 22.87 2.16
C ARG A 152 7.23 24.27 1.85
#